data_9abb94705dc4214e89e4729376ab3829
#
_entry.id   9abb94705dc4214e89e4729376ab3829
#
_cell.length_a   1.000
_cell.length_b   1.000
_cell.length_c   1.000
_cell.angle_alpha   90.00
_cell.angle_beta   90.00
_cell.angle_gamma   90.00
#
_symmetry.space_group_name_H-M   'P 1'
#
loop_
_entity.id
_entity.type
_entity.pdbx_description
1 polymer ?
#
loop_
_entity_poly.entity_id
_entity_poly.type
_entity_poly.pdbx_seq_one_letter_code
_entity_poly.pdbx_strand_id
1 'polypeptide(L)'
;MRIHRNSRLEAARPSHNQYFTALAIVGLLSWVCASASNAQMQSPQPFPATSTRRMDPPVMDDQLFAHVLLDQFEDRTNGPDNKFRWDGEAWIGTDMNKLWLKSEGLSYNATVSDGDHEAFYDHPIPHTRYLDAQLGVRTDLDSGPNRTWAAVGIEGLAPYYFQFSPTLYIRDGGNIAGRLTGSYDLLLTQRWIVQPQAEFNFYNKDDPSRRIGSGLSDVDTGVRLRYEISRKFAPYIGFSYNGKYASTASYARQAGDTSSESRFIFGLRLWY
;
A
#
# COMPACT_ATOMS: atom_id res chain seq x y z
N MET A 1 59.07 10.39 -7.75
CA MET A 1 58.57 9.32 -6.84
C MET A 1 57.10 9.58 -6.58
N ARG A 2 56.24 8.98 -7.40
CA ARG A 2 54.76 9.18 -7.33
C ARG A 2 54.17 7.95 -6.64
N ILE A 3 53.53 8.15 -5.51
CA ILE A 3 52.83 7.08 -4.79
C ILE A 3 51.36 7.19 -5.21
N HIS A 4 50.91 6.22 -6.04
CA HIS A 4 49.50 6.00 -6.32
C HIS A 4 48.86 5.32 -5.10
N ARG A 5 47.91 5.99 -4.47
CA ARG A 5 47.06 5.40 -3.42
C ARG A 5 45.77 4.95 -4.10
N ASN A 6 45.68 3.65 -4.38
CA ASN A 6 44.43 3.00 -4.78
C ASN A 6 43.49 2.91 -3.53
N SER A 7 42.49 3.74 -3.49
CA SER A 7 41.35 3.56 -2.56
C SER A 7 40.39 2.59 -3.24
N ARG A 8 40.44 1.31 -2.85
CA ARG A 8 39.35 0.36 -3.11
C ARG A 8 38.16 0.81 -2.27
N LEU A 9 37.08 1.22 -2.92
CA LEU A 9 35.76 1.31 -2.32
C LEU A 9 35.30 -0.12 -2.06
N GLU A 10 35.39 -0.56 -0.81
CA GLU A 10 34.69 -1.76 -0.35
C GLU A 10 33.19 -1.49 -0.45
N ALA A 11 32.53 -2.12 -1.42
CA ALA A 11 31.08 -2.18 -1.50
C ALA A 11 30.58 -2.92 -0.25
N ALA A 12 29.90 -2.23 0.63
CA ALA A 12 29.26 -2.81 1.79
C ALA A 12 28.29 -3.91 1.34
N ARG A 13 28.55 -5.14 1.72
CA ARG A 13 27.61 -6.26 1.50
C ARG A 13 26.36 -5.99 2.32
N PRO A 14 25.16 -6.06 1.73
CA PRO A 14 23.91 -5.89 2.48
C PRO A 14 23.81 -6.99 3.54
N SER A 15 23.41 -6.61 4.74
CA SER A 15 23.26 -7.55 5.84
C SER A 15 22.10 -8.53 5.57
N HIS A 16 22.33 -9.80 5.89
CA HIS A 16 21.39 -10.92 5.69
C HIS A 16 19.99 -10.71 6.32
N ASN A 17 19.85 -9.72 7.20
CA ASN A 17 18.63 -9.47 7.98
C ASN A 17 17.51 -8.78 7.17
N GLN A 18 17.83 -8.12 6.06
CA GLN A 18 16.84 -7.37 5.27
C GLN A 18 15.97 -8.25 4.37
N TYR A 19 16.48 -9.42 3.96
CA TYR A 19 15.70 -10.38 3.17
C TYR A 19 14.62 -11.09 4.00
N PHE A 20 14.84 -11.24 5.32
CA PHE A 20 13.89 -11.90 6.21
C PHE A 20 12.63 -11.05 6.46
N THR A 21 12.72 -9.73 6.46
CA THR A 21 11.57 -8.85 6.69
C THR A 21 10.60 -8.84 5.52
N ALA A 22 11.08 -8.75 4.29
CA ALA A 22 10.21 -8.79 3.11
C ALA A 22 9.56 -10.17 2.91
N LEU A 23 10.30 -11.26 3.18
CA LEU A 23 9.77 -12.64 3.13
C LEU A 23 8.78 -12.95 4.26
N ALA A 24 8.98 -12.36 5.45
CA ALA A 24 8.08 -12.58 6.58
C ALA A 24 6.70 -11.94 6.37
N ILE A 25 6.63 -10.80 5.68
CA ILE A 25 5.36 -10.12 5.39
C ILE A 25 4.56 -10.88 4.34
N VAL A 26 5.22 -11.40 3.29
CA VAL A 26 4.58 -12.28 2.30
C VAL A 26 4.13 -13.60 2.93
N GLY A 27 4.89 -14.12 3.90
CA GLY A 27 4.53 -15.32 4.66
C GLY A 27 3.34 -15.14 5.60
N LEU A 28 3.20 -13.98 6.24
CA LEU A 28 2.04 -13.65 7.08
C LEU A 28 0.75 -13.50 6.26
N LEU A 29 0.84 -12.88 5.09
CA LEU A 29 -0.29 -12.77 4.16
C LEU A 29 -0.77 -14.15 3.66
N SER A 30 0.15 -15.09 3.41
CA SER A 30 -0.21 -16.44 2.98
C SER A 30 -0.85 -17.30 4.09
N TRP A 31 -0.52 -17.04 5.36
CA TRP A 31 -1.06 -17.79 6.50
C TRP A 31 -2.49 -17.39 6.84
N VAL A 32 -2.85 -16.12 6.66
CA VAL A 32 -4.23 -15.63 6.84
C VAL A 32 -5.17 -16.26 5.80
N CYS A 33 -4.71 -16.46 4.55
CA CYS A 33 -5.51 -17.12 3.51
C CYS A 33 -5.80 -18.60 3.80
N ALA A 34 -4.87 -19.31 4.43
CA ALA A 34 -5.05 -20.74 4.74
C ALA A 34 -6.09 -21.00 5.85
N SER A 35 -6.28 -20.04 6.75
CA SER A 35 -7.24 -20.17 7.87
C SER A 35 -8.68 -19.83 7.46
N ALA A 36 -8.87 -18.98 6.45
CA ALA A 36 -10.21 -18.57 6.00
C ALA A 36 -10.93 -19.65 5.18
N SER A 37 -10.18 -20.56 4.54
CA SER A 37 -10.75 -21.60 3.69
C SER A 37 -11.53 -22.69 4.45
N ASN A 38 -11.34 -22.79 5.76
CA ASN A 38 -12.02 -23.81 6.58
C ASN A 38 -13.36 -23.36 7.19
N ALA A 39 -13.74 -22.09 7.02
CA ALA A 39 -14.98 -21.56 7.59
C ALA A 39 -16.22 -21.78 6.70
N GLN A 40 -16.07 -22.30 5.48
CA GLN A 40 -17.16 -22.37 4.50
C GLN A 40 -17.80 -23.74 4.32
N MET A 41 -17.53 -24.72 5.18
CA MET A 41 -18.20 -26.04 5.09
C MET A 41 -19.01 -26.36 6.34
N GLN A 42 -20.16 -25.70 6.50
CA GLN A 42 -21.26 -26.25 7.28
C GLN A 42 -22.40 -26.62 6.34
N SER A 43 -22.58 -27.93 6.16
CA SER A 43 -23.71 -28.49 5.42
C SER A 43 -25.04 -28.15 6.09
N PRO A 44 -26.13 -27.90 5.35
CA PRO A 44 -27.44 -27.61 5.93
C PRO A 44 -27.93 -28.76 6.79
N GLN A 45 -28.20 -28.52 8.07
CA GLN A 45 -28.86 -29.46 8.94
C GLN A 45 -30.36 -29.52 8.61
N PRO A 46 -31.00 -30.73 8.62
CA PRO A 46 -32.44 -30.86 8.40
C PRO A 46 -33.22 -30.20 9.53
N PHE A 47 -34.23 -29.42 9.19
CA PHE A 47 -35.06 -28.67 10.12
C PHE A 47 -35.93 -29.58 11.01
N PRO A 48 -35.90 -29.48 12.34
CA PRO A 48 -36.94 -30.05 13.19
C PRO A 48 -38.19 -29.18 13.12
N ALA A 49 -39.34 -29.76 12.86
CA ALA A 49 -40.60 -29.13 12.90
C ALA A 49 -41.02 -28.82 14.37
N THR A 50 -41.47 -27.61 14.60
CA THR A 50 -42.12 -27.10 15.82
C THR A 50 -41.18 -26.54 16.91
N SER A 51 -40.76 -25.31 16.73
CA SER A 51 -40.52 -24.38 17.82
C SER A 51 -40.89 -22.96 17.34
N THR A 52 -41.44 -22.13 18.21
CA THR A 52 -41.72 -20.72 17.99
C THR A 52 -40.46 -20.06 17.46
N ARG A 53 -40.37 -19.93 16.14
CA ARG A 53 -39.21 -19.40 15.44
C ARG A 53 -39.05 -17.94 15.81
N ARG A 54 -38.09 -17.61 16.67
CA ARG A 54 -37.51 -16.29 16.65
C ARG A 54 -37.06 -16.10 15.20
N MET A 55 -37.67 -15.13 14.50
CA MET A 55 -37.14 -14.75 13.18
C MET A 55 -35.72 -14.29 13.40
N ASP A 56 -34.75 -15.07 12.95
CA ASP A 56 -33.39 -14.60 12.84
C ASP A 56 -33.40 -13.39 11.92
N PRO A 57 -32.64 -12.33 12.25
CA PRO A 57 -32.59 -11.15 11.39
C PRO A 57 -32.27 -11.60 9.97
N PRO A 58 -32.87 -11.01 8.94
CA PRO A 58 -32.72 -11.44 7.55
C PRO A 58 -31.31 -11.27 7.00
N VAL A 59 -30.42 -10.61 7.75
CA VAL A 59 -29.01 -10.37 7.43
C VAL A 59 -28.18 -10.80 8.64
N MET A 60 -27.19 -11.66 8.43
CA MET A 60 -26.21 -12.04 9.44
C MET A 60 -25.05 -11.02 9.40
N ASP A 61 -25.16 -9.94 10.13
CA ASP A 61 -24.14 -8.88 10.19
C ASP A 61 -22.87 -9.31 10.95
N ASP A 62 -22.87 -10.48 11.58
CA ASP A 62 -21.76 -11.02 12.37
C ASP A 62 -20.86 -11.99 11.59
N GLN A 63 -21.08 -12.16 10.29
CA GLN A 63 -20.24 -13.03 9.49
C GLN A 63 -18.83 -12.44 9.33
N LEU A 64 -17.82 -13.27 9.62
CA LEU A 64 -16.42 -12.89 9.46
C LEU A 64 -15.99 -13.07 7.99
N PHE A 65 -15.46 -12.02 7.42
CA PHE A 65 -14.86 -12.00 6.09
C PHE A 65 -13.37 -11.73 6.17
N ALA A 66 -12.63 -12.19 5.19
CA ALA A 66 -11.23 -11.85 4.99
C ALA A 66 -10.97 -11.59 3.51
N HIS A 67 -10.12 -10.64 3.24
CA HIS A 67 -9.71 -10.25 1.90
C HIS A 67 -8.22 -9.93 1.87
N VAL A 68 -7.57 -10.30 0.77
CA VAL A 68 -6.17 -9.95 0.52
C VAL A 68 -6.07 -9.43 -0.89
N LEU A 69 -5.47 -8.27 -1.06
CA LEU A 69 -5.19 -7.65 -2.34
C LEU A 69 -3.70 -7.31 -2.43
N LEU A 70 -3.06 -7.74 -3.49
CA LEU A 70 -1.78 -7.24 -3.94
C LEU A 70 -2.05 -6.38 -5.17
N ASP A 71 -2.24 -5.08 -4.94
CA ASP A 71 -2.64 -4.14 -6.00
C ASP A 71 -1.48 -3.82 -6.93
N GLN A 72 -0.29 -3.62 -6.37
CA GLN A 72 0.92 -3.38 -7.12
C GLN A 72 1.99 -4.41 -6.75
N PHE A 73 2.41 -5.16 -7.73
CA PHE A 73 3.59 -6.02 -7.66
C PHE A 73 4.31 -5.81 -8.99
N GLU A 74 5.13 -4.75 -9.04
CA GLU A 74 5.58 -4.19 -10.30
C GLU A 74 7.08 -3.88 -10.34
N ASP A 75 7.65 -4.11 -11.50
CA ASP A 75 8.96 -3.60 -11.88
C ASP A 75 8.78 -2.26 -12.59
N ARG A 76 9.45 -1.23 -12.09
CA ARG A 76 9.50 0.13 -12.64
C ARG A 76 10.85 0.34 -13.29
N THR A 77 10.91 0.29 -14.61
CA THR A 77 12.15 0.37 -15.37
C THR A 77 12.33 1.70 -16.09
N ASN A 78 13.58 2.18 -16.10
CA ASN A 78 14.02 3.30 -16.92
C ASN A 78 15.46 3.01 -17.42
N GLY A 79 15.58 2.19 -18.47
CA GLY A 79 16.88 1.72 -18.97
C GLY A 79 17.52 0.68 -18.03
N PRO A 80 18.79 0.91 -17.58
CA PRO A 80 19.48 -0.06 -16.72
C PRO A 80 19.00 -0.05 -15.25
N ASP A 81 18.25 0.97 -14.84
CA ASP A 81 17.84 1.15 -13.45
C ASP A 81 16.43 0.63 -13.23
N ASN A 82 16.33 -0.49 -12.54
CA ASN A 82 15.06 -1.09 -12.18
C ASN A 82 14.76 -0.85 -10.70
N LYS A 83 13.51 -0.47 -10.42
CA LYS A 83 12.97 -0.37 -9.07
C LYS A 83 11.79 -1.33 -8.95
N PHE A 84 11.74 -2.06 -7.86
CA PHE A 84 10.63 -2.95 -7.57
C PHE A 84 9.70 -2.27 -6.57
N ARG A 85 8.40 -2.15 -6.88
CA ARG A 85 7.37 -1.64 -5.98
C ARG A 85 6.39 -2.75 -5.63
N TRP A 86 6.01 -2.79 -4.36
CA TRP A 86 4.86 -3.55 -3.90
C TRP A 86 3.89 -2.64 -3.16
N ASP A 87 2.63 -2.96 -3.29
CA ASP A 87 1.53 -2.36 -2.57
C ASP A 87 0.48 -3.46 -2.35
N GLY A 88 0.31 -3.85 -1.11
CA GLY A 88 -0.56 -4.93 -0.70
C GLY A 88 -1.34 -4.58 0.54
N GLU A 89 -2.57 -5.05 0.57
CA GLU A 89 -3.47 -4.88 1.69
C GLU A 89 -4.19 -6.17 2.04
N ALA A 90 -4.51 -6.32 3.30
CA ALA A 90 -5.34 -7.41 3.78
C ALA A 90 -6.27 -6.89 4.86
N TRP A 91 -7.51 -7.38 4.88
CA TRP A 91 -8.39 -7.08 5.99
C TRP A 91 -9.16 -8.32 6.44
N ILE A 92 -9.52 -8.32 7.70
CA ILE A 92 -10.38 -9.31 8.33
C ILE A 92 -11.36 -8.62 9.25
N GLY A 93 -12.62 -9.03 9.22
CA GLY A 93 -13.64 -8.44 10.08
C GLY A 93 -15.06 -8.76 9.64
N THR A 94 -15.99 -8.04 10.23
CA THR A 94 -17.39 -8.03 9.89
C THR A 94 -17.72 -6.82 9.01
N ASP A 95 -18.97 -6.67 8.61
CA ASP A 95 -19.40 -5.50 7.82
C ASP A 95 -19.18 -4.17 8.59
N MET A 96 -19.22 -4.21 9.93
CA MET A 96 -19.12 -3.02 10.77
C MET A 96 -17.72 -2.77 11.34
N ASN A 97 -16.89 -3.82 11.50
CA ASN A 97 -15.61 -3.68 12.17
C ASN A 97 -14.57 -4.52 11.44
N LYS A 98 -13.54 -3.87 10.90
CA LYS A 98 -12.48 -4.52 10.17
C LYS A 98 -11.11 -4.14 10.73
N LEU A 99 -10.20 -5.08 10.72
CA LEU A 99 -8.78 -4.84 10.91
C LEU A 99 -8.11 -4.87 9.55
N TRP A 100 -7.51 -3.76 9.15
CA TRP A 100 -6.74 -3.62 7.93
C TRP A 100 -5.25 -3.67 8.22
N LEU A 101 -4.52 -4.35 7.36
CA LEU A 101 -3.06 -4.35 7.31
C LEU A 101 -2.66 -3.94 5.91
N LYS A 102 -1.89 -2.87 5.80
CA LYS A 102 -1.37 -2.35 4.53
C LYS A 102 0.15 -2.39 4.55
N SER A 103 0.76 -2.73 3.43
CA SER A 103 2.21 -2.77 3.27
C SER A 103 2.55 -2.31 1.88
N GLU A 104 3.25 -1.21 1.80
CA GLU A 104 3.79 -0.70 0.55
C GLU A 104 5.29 -0.46 0.64
N GLY A 105 5.96 -0.42 -0.49
CA GLY A 105 7.34 -0.07 -0.50
C GLY A 105 7.98 -0.08 -1.88
N LEU A 106 9.15 0.54 -1.92
CA LEU A 106 10.00 0.64 -3.09
C LEU A 106 11.37 0.07 -2.77
N SER A 107 11.84 -0.84 -3.59
CA SER A 107 13.17 -1.43 -3.48
C SER A 107 14.02 -1.09 -4.69
N TYR A 108 15.26 -0.70 -4.44
CA TYR A 108 16.28 -0.46 -5.44
C TYR A 108 17.56 -1.20 -5.04
N ASN A 109 18.14 -1.98 -5.96
CA ASN A 109 19.32 -2.80 -5.68
C ASN A 109 19.22 -3.66 -4.41
N ALA A 110 18.08 -4.31 -4.21
CA ALA A 110 17.77 -5.13 -3.04
C ALA A 110 17.78 -4.36 -1.69
N THR A 111 17.73 -3.04 -1.72
CA THR A 111 17.57 -2.19 -0.54
C THR A 111 16.21 -1.53 -0.57
N VAL A 112 15.45 -1.64 0.51
CA VAL A 112 14.17 -0.95 0.66
C VAL A 112 14.47 0.53 0.91
N SER A 113 14.05 1.36 -0.04
CA SER A 113 14.26 2.82 0.03
C SER A 113 13.07 3.56 0.61
N ASP A 114 11.91 2.94 0.53
CA ASP A 114 10.65 3.43 1.06
C ASP A 114 9.82 2.20 1.44
N GLY A 115 9.45 2.07 2.70
CA GLY A 115 8.75 0.89 3.20
C GLY A 115 7.83 1.28 4.35
N ASP A 116 6.53 1.33 4.05
CA ASP A 116 5.49 1.70 4.99
C ASP A 116 4.63 0.49 5.33
N HIS A 117 4.39 0.33 6.62
CA HIS A 117 3.52 -0.73 7.13
C HIS A 117 2.49 -0.11 8.05
N GLU A 118 1.22 -0.37 7.76
CA GLU A 118 0.11 0.23 8.46
C GLU A 118 -0.84 -0.83 9.00
N ALA A 119 -1.39 -0.56 10.17
CA ALA A 119 -2.46 -1.35 10.76
C ALA A 119 -3.58 -0.42 11.20
N PHE A 120 -4.78 -0.63 10.66
CA PHE A 120 -5.95 0.20 10.94
C PHE A 120 -7.12 -0.61 11.50
N TYR A 121 -7.79 -0.05 12.46
CA TYR A 121 -9.16 -0.38 12.77
C TYR A 121 -10.08 0.48 11.91
N ASP A 122 -11.04 -0.15 11.26
CA ASP A 122 -11.92 0.44 10.26
C ASP A 122 -13.38 0.26 10.67
N HIS A 123 -14.14 1.35 10.54
CA HIS A 123 -15.55 1.39 10.90
C HIS A 123 -16.34 2.28 9.94
N PRO A 124 -17.50 1.82 9.42
CA PRO A 124 -18.32 2.61 8.53
C PRO A 124 -18.77 3.94 9.15
N ILE A 125 -18.67 5.04 8.41
CA ILE A 125 -19.15 6.34 8.86
C ILE A 125 -20.67 6.36 8.75
N PRO A 126 -21.42 6.61 9.86
CA PRO A 126 -22.87 6.69 9.84
C PRO A 126 -23.39 7.68 8.80
N HIS A 127 -24.49 7.34 8.13
CA HIS A 127 -25.14 8.14 7.09
C HIS A 127 -24.35 8.27 5.78
N THR A 128 -23.17 7.65 5.65
CA THR A 128 -22.48 7.46 4.38
C THR A 128 -22.64 6.01 3.93
N ARG A 129 -22.60 5.76 2.62
CA ARG A 129 -22.76 4.39 2.09
C ARG A 129 -21.44 3.74 1.74
N TYR A 130 -20.40 4.55 1.54
CA TYR A 130 -19.18 4.11 0.89
C TYR A 130 -17.92 4.67 1.54
N LEU A 131 -18.05 5.24 2.75
CA LEU A 131 -16.91 5.83 3.47
C LEU A 131 -16.77 5.17 4.84
N ASP A 132 -15.57 4.70 5.10
CA ASP A 132 -15.16 4.10 6.36
C ASP A 132 -14.14 5.03 7.05
N ALA A 133 -14.21 5.16 8.36
CA ALA A 133 -13.23 5.87 9.17
C ALA A 133 -12.17 4.87 9.64
N GLN A 134 -10.93 5.26 9.54
CA GLN A 134 -9.78 4.43 9.91
C GLN A 134 -8.99 5.09 11.05
N LEU A 135 -8.63 4.30 12.05
CA LEU A 135 -7.74 4.69 13.14
C LEU A 135 -6.67 3.63 13.30
N GLY A 136 -5.40 4.03 13.32
CA GLY A 136 -4.35 3.04 13.34
C GLY A 136 -2.96 3.56 13.64
N VAL A 137 -2.00 2.77 13.23
CA VAL A 137 -0.58 3.08 13.35
C VAL A 137 0.13 2.78 12.02
N ARG A 138 1.12 3.59 11.71
CA ARG A 138 2.05 3.39 10.60
C ARG A 138 3.47 3.25 11.15
N THR A 139 4.24 2.36 10.58
CA THR A 139 5.67 2.21 10.88
C THR A 139 6.45 2.21 9.57
N ASP A 140 7.41 3.13 9.49
CA ASP A 140 8.33 3.23 8.36
C ASP A 140 9.54 2.32 8.63
N LEU A 141 9.68 1.26 7.84
CA LEU A 141 10.78 0.25 7.93
C LEU A 141 11.67 0.34 6.68
N ASP A 142 12.18 1.51 6.40
CA ASP A 142 13.10 1.77 5.32
C ASP A 142 14.57 1.81 5.78
N SER A 143 15.46 2.32 4.95
CA SER A 143 16.90 2.44 5.23
C SER A 143 17.27 3.43 6.34
N GLY A 144 16.30 4.18 6.89
CA GLY A 144 16.48 5.14 7.98
C GLY A 144 16.16 4.57 9.37
N PRO A 145 16.23 5.39 10.44
CA PRO A 145 15.74 4.98 11.75
C PRO A 145 14.23 4.74 11.69
N ASN A 146 13.77 3.66 12.31
CA ASN A 146 12.36 3.30 12.36
C ASN A 146 11.52 4.44 12.95
N ARG A 147 10.39 4.71 12.35
CA ARG A 147 9.44 5.74 12.81
C ARG A 147 8.07 5.12 12.94
N THR A 148 7.40 5.49 14.03
CA THR A 148 6.00 5.09 14.24
C THR A 148 5.14 6.33 14.34
N TRP A 149 4.00 6.29 13.67
CA TRP A 149 3.01 7.35 13.59
C TRP A 149 1.67 6.84 14.07
N ALA A 150 0.93 7.65 14.79
CA ALA A 150 -0.51 7.47 14.92
C ALA A 150 -1.16 7.93 13.61
N ALA A 151 -2.12 7.17 13.12
CA ALA A 151 -2.76 7.41 11.84
C ALA A 151 -4.28 7.52 11.99
N VAL A 152 -4.86 8.51 11.30
CA VAL A 152 -6.31 8.70 11.20
C VAL A 152 -6.65 8.94 9.73
N GLY A 153 -7.56 8.16 9.19
CA GLY A 153 -7.91 8.24 7.78
C GLY A 153 -9.39 8.06 7.49
N ILE A 154 -9.71 8.28 6.26
CA ILE A 154 -11.00 7.92 5.67
C ILE A 154 -10.66 7.09 4.43
N GLU A 155 -11.38 6.01 4.23
CA GLU A 155 -11.26 5.19 3.03
C GLU A 155 -12.62 4.97 2.40
N GLY A 156 -12.66 4.94 1.08
CA GLY A 156 -13.88 4.58 0.40
C GLY A 156 -14.02 5.14 -1.01
N LEU A 157 -15.27 5.17 -1.47
CA LEU A 157 -15.63 5.58 -2.80
C LEU A 157 -16.29 6.95 -2.79
N ALA A 158 -15.68 7.91 -3.44
CA ALA A 158 -16.30 9.19 -3.79
C ALA A 158 -17.33 9.00 -4.94
N PRO A 159 -18.15 10.02 -5.27
CA PRO A 159 -19.06 9.98 -6.41
C PRO A 159 -18.35 9.48 -7.68
N TYR A 160 -19.09 8.74 -8.51
CA TYR A 160 -18.59 8.09 -9.73
C TYR A 160 -17.60 6.94 -9.49
N TYR A 161 -17.59 6.33 -8.29
CA TYR A 161 -16.69 5.21 -7.94
C TYR A 161 -15.20 5.55 -7.94
N PHE A 162 -14.88 6.82 -7.71
CA PHE A 162 -13.50 7.25 -7.50
C PHE A 162 -13.03 6.77 -6.12
N GLN A 163 -11.99 5.95 -6.09
CA GLN A 163 -11.37 5.51 -4.84
C GLN A 163 -10.59 6.68 -4.24
N PHE A 164 -10.75 6.89 -2.95
CA PHE A 164 -10.21 8.04 -2.25
C PHE A 164 -9.82 7.67 -0.83
N SER A 165 -8.56 7.91 -0.47
CA SER A 165 -8.02 7.55 0.84
C SER A 165 -7.10 8.67 1.37
N PRO A 166 -7.65 9.69 2.04
CA PRO A 166 -6.87 10.67 2.79
C PRO A 166 -6.50 10.11 4.16
N THR A 167 -5.23 10.19 4.53
CA THR A 167 -4.73 9.77 5.83
C THR A 167 -3.84 10.84 6.44
N LEU A 168 -4.06 11.14 7.71
CA LEU A 168 -3.25 12.04 8.52
C LEU A 168 -2.41 11.22 9.49
N TYR A 169 -1.13 11.52 9.57
CA TYR A 169 -0.17 10.86 10.45
C TYR A 169 0.38 11.86 11.47
N ILE A 170 0.43 11.45 12.71
CA ILE A 170 0.90 12.28 13.82
C ILE A 170 1.97 11.51 14.59
N ARG A 171 3.12 12.17 14.86
CA ARG A 171 4.22 11.61 15.63
C ARG A 171 4.68 12.59 16.71
N ASP A 172 5.46 12.11 17.63
CA ASP A 172 6.13 12.89 18.65
C ASP A 172 6.87 14.12 18.10
N GLY A 173 7.10 15.11 18.96
CA GLY A 173 7.74 16.36 18.56
C GLY A 173 6.89 17.26 17.66
N GLY A 174 5.58 17.00 17.52
CA GLY A 174 4.66 17.77 16.68
C GLY A 174 4.94 17.58 15.17
N ASN A 175 5.42 16.40 14.78
CA ASN A 175 5.54 16.03 13.38
C ASN A 175 4.17 15.57 12.88
N ILE A 176 3.74 16.13 11.76
CA ILE A 176 2.49 15.80 11.09
C ILE A 176 2.80 15.52 9.64
N ALA A 177 2.24 14.45 9.12
CA ALA A 177 2.29 14.11 7.71
C ALA A 177 0.87 13.84 7.20
N GLY A 178 0.66 14.00 5.92
CA GLY A 178 -0.60 13.67 5.27
C GLY A 178 -0.33 12.94 3.97
N ARG A 179 -1.11 11.90 3.71
CA ARG A 179 -1.13 11.18 2.44
C ARG A 179 -2.51 11.30 1.83
N LEU A 180 -2.56 11.57 0.55
CA LEU A 180 -3.79 11.57 -0.22
C LEU A 180 -3.60 10.63 -1.39
N THR A 181 -4.29 9.51 -1.39
CA THR A 181 -4.29 8.55 -2.50
C THR A 181 -5.62 8.58 -3.22
N GLY A 182 -5.57 8.53 -4.54
CA GLY A 182 -6.75 8.46 -5.37
C GLY A 182 -6.53 7.58 -6.59
N SER A 183 -7.52 6.76 -6.94
CA SER A 183 -7.48 5.93 -8.14
C SER A 183 -8.88 5.78 -8.76
N TYR A 184 -8.89 5.40 -10.03
CA TYR A 184 -10.13 5.19 -10.76
C TYR A 184 -9.99 4.04 -11.76
N ASP A 185 -10.96 3.12 -11.77
CA ASP A 185 -11.01 2.01 -12.71
C ASP A 185 -11.90 2.35 -13.91
N LEU A 186 -11.27 2.68 -15.04
CA LEU A 186 -11.94 2.91 -16.33
C LEU A 186 -12.07 1.58 -17.09
N LEU A 187 -13.25 1.01 -17.11
CA LEU A 187 -13.54 -0.22 -17.85
C LEU A 187 -13.67 0.10 -19.34
N LEU A 188 -12.64 -0.20 -20.13
CA LEU A 188 -12.71 -0.13 -21.59
C LEU A 188 -13.54 -1.29 -22.17
N THR A 189 -13.39 -2.45 -21.57
CA THR A 189 -14.16 -3.66 -21.82
C THR A 189 -14.37 -4.42 -20.51
N GLN A 190 -14.99 -5.59 -20.55
CA GLN A 190 -15.14 -6.45 -19.36
C GLN A 190 -13.80 -6.97 -18.81
N ARG A 191 -12.70 -6.86 -19.56
CA ARG A 191 -11.38 -7.39 -19.19
C ARG A 191 -10.25 -6.38 -19.26
N TRP A 192 -10.41 -5.34 -20.09
CA TRP A 192 -9.43 -4.27 -20.22
C TRP A 192 -9.84 -3.09 -19.36
N ILE A 193 -8.99 -2.75 -18.42
CA ILE A 193 -9.22 -1.68 -17.44
C ILE A 193 -8.03 -0.72 -17.49
N VAL A 194 -8.31 0.57 -17.63
CA VAL A 194 -7.32 1.63 -17.44
C VAL A 194 -7.46 2.19 -16.04
N GLN A 195 -6.40 2.15 -15.28
CA GLN A 195 -6.36 2.63 -13.90
C GLN A 195 -5.37 3.80 -13.77
N PRO A 196 -5.83 5.06 -13.85
CA PRO A 196 -5.06 6.18 -13.34
C PRO A 196 -5.05 6.15 -11.81
N GLN A 197 -3.88 6.48 -11.23
CA GLN A 197 -3.67 6.59 -9.80
C GLN A 197 -2.77 7.78 -9.50
N ALA A 198 -2.99 8.43 -8.37
CA ALA A 198 -2.13 9.48 -7.86
C ALA A 198 -2.05 9.42 -6.34
N GLU A 199 -0.87 9.64 -5.82
CA GLU A 199 -0.56 9.73 -4.40
C GLU A 199 0.20 11.04 -4.15
N PHE A 200 -0.17 11.74 -3.11
CA PHE A 200 0.42 13.01 -2.69
C PHE A 200 0.84 12.89 -1.23
N ASN A 201 2.10 13.17 -0.94
CA ASN A 201 2.64 13.13 0.41
C ASN A 201 3.00 14.55 0.88
N PHE A 202 2.53 14.90 2.07
CA PHE A 202 2.70 16.22 2.69
C PHE A 202 3.34 16.06 4.07
N TYR A 203 4.23 16.98 4.41
CA TYR A 203 4.86 17.04 5.75
C TYR A 203 4.85 18.47 6.27
N ASN A 204 4.66 18.62 7.59
CA ASN A 204 4.66 19.95 8.22
C ASN A 204 6.06 20.49 8.52
N LYS A 205 7.07 19.61 8.57
CA LYS A 205 8.45 19.94 8.91
C LYS A 205 9.44 19.24 7.99
N ASP A 206 10.58 19.92 7.76
CA ASP A 206 11.70 19.29 7.08
C ASP A 206 12.33 18.20 7.94
N ASP A 207 12.70 17.08 7.30
CA ASP A 207 13.49 16.00 7.90
C ASP A 207 14.71 15.71 7.02
N PRO A 208 15.83 16.43 7.24
CA PRO A 208 17.03 16.24 6.46
C PRO A 208 17.62 14.81 6.56
N SER A 209 17.35 14.10 7.67
CA SER A 209 17.86 12.74 7.88
C SER A 209 17.28 11.74 6.88
N ARG A 210 16.08 12.01 6.37
CA ARG A 210 15.41 11.23 5.33
C ARG A 210 15.24 11.98 4.01
N ARG A 211 15.80 13.18 3.92
CA ARG A 211 15.70 14.05 2.74
C ARG A 211 14.26 14.41 2.38
N ILE A 212 13.41 14.52 3.39
CA ILE A 212 11.99 14.89 3.28
C ILE A 212 11.87 16.39 3.60
N GLY A 213 11.21 17.13 2.72
CA GLY A 213 10.92 18.55 2.88
C GLY A 213 9.51 18.80 3.36
N SER A 214 9.31 19.96 4.00
CA SER A 214 7.98 20.44 4.41
C SER A 214 7.13 20.88 3.22
N GLY A 215 5.82 20.83 3.40
CA GLY A 215 4.83 21.09 2.36
C GLY A 215 4.56 19.84 1.53
N LEU A 216 4.27 20.00 0.23
CA LEU A 216 4.18 18.89 -0.71
C LEU A 216 5.58 18.31 -0.92
N SER A 217 5.80 17.12 -0.41
CA SER A 217 7.09 16.42 -0.48
C SER A 217 7.28 15.73 -1.82
N ASP A 218 6.35 14.87 -2.16
CA ASP A 218 6.40 14.06 -3.37
C ASP A 218 5.01 13.74 -3.91
N VAL A 219 5.00 13.41 -5.18
CA VAL A 219 3.83 12.95 -5.93
C VAL A 219 4.24 11.69 -6.69
N ASP A 220 3.56 10.59 -6.44
CA ASP A 220 3.65 9.38 -7.26
C ASP A 220 2.34 9.25 -8.06
N THR A 221 2.45 9.26 -9.37
CA THR A 221 1.28 9.09 -10.24
C THR A 221 1.57 8.12 -11.34
N GLY A 222 0.54 7.46 -11.83
CA GLY A 222 0.70 6.50 -12.90
C GLY A 222 -0.59 6.15 -13.59
N VAL A 223 -0.45 5.54 -14.75
CA VAL A 223 -1.56 4.96 -15.51
C VAL A 223 -1.20 3.53 -15.84
N ARG A 224 -2.06 2.60 -15.47
CA ARG A 224 -1.89 1.17 -15.70
C ARG A 224 -2.97 0.68 -16.64
N LEU A 225 -2.60 -0.08 -17.65
CA LEU A 225 -3.52 -0.83 -18.52
C LEU A 225 -3.50 -2.29 -18.06
N ARG A 226 -4.55 -2.70 -17.40
CA ARG A 226 -4.73 -4.00 -16.78
C ARG A 226 -5.59 -4.91 -17.66
N TYR A 227 -5.18 -6.18 -17.76
CA TYR A 227 -5.97 -7.21 -18.44
C TYR A 227 -6.39 -8.30 -17.46
N GLU A 228 -7.66 -8.43 -17.18
CA GLU A 228 -8.18 -9.47 -16.30
C GLU A 228 -8.26 -10.82 -17.04
N ILE A 229 -7.22 -11.65 -16.85
CA ILE A 229 -7.24 -13.05 -17.30
C ILE A 229 -8.29 -13.82 -16.51
N SER A 230 -8.29 -13.62 -15.21
CA SER A 230 -9.36 -14.01 -14.29
C SER A 230 -9.63 -12.85 -13.34
N ARG A 231 -10.73 -12.90 -12.61
CA ARG A 231 -11.02 -11.84 -11.64
C ARG A 231 -9.96 -11.73 -10.55
N LYS A 232 -9.27 -12.83 -10.23
CA LYS A 232 -8.24 -12.90 -9.18
C LYS A 232 -6.82 -12.64 -9.67
N PHE A 233 -6.62 -12.56 -10.97
CA PHE A 233 -5.29 -12.42 -11.58
C PHE A 233 -5.34 -11.51 -12.80
N ALA A 234 -4.61 -10.42 -12.73
CA ALA A 234 -4.55 -9.43 -13.80
C ALA A 234 -3.13 -8.88 -14.00
N PRO A 235 -2.41 -9.29 -15.05
CA PRO A 235 -1.20 -8.60 -15.47
C PRO A 235 -1.53 -7.22 -16.01
N TYR A 236 -0.56 -6.30 -15.88
CA TYR A 236 -0.68 -4.96 -16.42
C TYR A 236 0.65 -4.40 -16.91
N ILE A 237 0.54 -3.39 -17.76
CA ILE A 237 1.64 -2.54 -18.18
C ILE A 237 1.24 -1.08 -17.96
N GLY A 238 2.21 -0.19 -17.87
CA GLY A 238 1.87 1.22 -17.68
C GLY A 238 3.07 2.14 -17.62
N PHE A 239 2.78 3.33 -17.13
CA PHE A 239 3.75 4.38 -16.86
C PHE A 239 3.54 4.91 -15.47
N SER A 240 4.65 5.20 -14.76
CA SER A 240 4.65 5.97 -13.53
C SER A 240 5.47 7.23 -13.69
N TYR A 241 5.09 8.24 -12.94
CA TYR A 241 5.85 9.46 -12.75
C TYR A 241 5.97 9.70 -11.24
N ASN A 242 7.20 9.85 -10.76
CA ASN A 242 7.48 10.26 -9.39
C ASN A 242 8.16 11.63 -9.44
N GLY A 243 7.59 12.61 -8.74
CA GLY A 243 8.11 13.96 -8.64
C GLY A 243 8.33 14.35 -7.19
N LYS A 244 9.51 14.89 -6.89
CA LYS A 244 9.86 15.46 -5.59
C LYS A 244 9.75 16.98 -5.68
N TYR A 245 9.20 17.61 -4.65
CA TYR A 245 8.90 19.04 -4.64
C TYR A 245 9.56 19.76 -3.45
N ALA A 246 9.49 21.06 -3.45
CA ALA A 246 10.00 21.94 -2.38
C ALA A 246 11.41 21.55 -1.88
N SER A 247 11.60 21.47 -0.58
CA SER A 247 12.89 21.08 0.04
C SER A 247 13.29 19.66 -0.30
N THR A 248 12.36 18.74 -0.51
CA THR A 248 12.62 17.34 -0.93
C THR A 248 13.37 17.30 -2.25
N ALA A 249 12.95 18.11 -3.23
CA ALA A 249 13.65 18.21 -4.51
C ALA A 249 15.06 18.81 -4.36
N SER A 250 15.26 19.72 -3.41
CA SER A 250 16.56 20.29 -3.12
C SER A 250 17.51 19.27 -2.50
N TYR A 251 17.01 18.47 -1.56
CA TYR A 251 17.78 17.36 -0.96
C TYR A 251 18.15 16.30 -1.98
N ALA A 252 17.23 15.94 -2.89
CA ALA A 252 17.52 15.00 -3.96
C ALA A 252 18.66 15.51 -4.87
N ARG A 253 18.59 16.75 -5.34
CA ARG A 253 19.65 17.36 -6.16
C ARG A 253 21.00 17.45 -5.45
N GLN A 254 21.00 17.77 -4.15
CA GLN A 254 22.23 17.78 -3.35
C GLN A 254 22.87 16.40 -3.23
N ALA A 255 22.06 15.36 -3.24
CA ALA A 255 22.53 13.97 -3.23
C ALA A 255 22.95 13.46 -4.61
N GLY A 256 22.77 14.23 -5.68
CA GLY A 256 23.02 13.80 -7.06
C GLY A 256 21.87 13.02 -7.69
N ASP A 257 20.72 12.95 -6.99
CA ASP A 257 19.53 12.27 -7.48
C ASP A 257 18.68 13.22 -8.36
N THR A 258 17.85 12.65 -9.22
CA THR A 258 16.85 13.41 -9.99
C THR A 258 15.68 13.82 -9.10
N SER A 259 15.14 15.01 -9.34
CA SER A 259 13.92 15.47 -8.64
C SER A 259 12.63 14.94 -9.26
N SER A 260 12.69 14.38 -10.46
CA SER A 260 11.55 13.75 -11.11
C SER A 260 12.01 12.65 -12.04
N GLU A 261 11.23 11.59 -12.13
CA GLU A 261 11.50 10.46 -13.02
C GLU A 261 10.21 9.86 -13.56
N SER A 262 10.28 9.38 -14.80
CA SER A 262 9.22 8.61 -15.42
C SER A 262 9.72 7.22 -15.72
N ARG A 263 8.91 6.20 -15.47
CA ARG A 263 9.28 4.80 -15.63
C ARG A 263 8.18 4.01 -16.31
N PHE A 264 8.59 3.02 -17.10
CA PHE A 264 7.69 1.98 -17.56
C PHE A 264 7.39 1.02 -16.42
N ILE A 265 6.17 0.50 -16.40
CA ILE A 265 5.68 -0.42 -15.39
C ILE A 265 5.31 -1.73 -16.05
N PHE A 266 5.71 -2.83 -15.41
CA PHE A 266 5.25 -4.18 -15.70
C PHE A 266 4.88 -4.83 -14.38
N GLY A 267 3.66 -5.31 -14.24
CA GLY A 267 3.24 -5.81 -12.96
C GLY A 267 2.08 -6.78 -13.00
N LEU A 268 1.74 -7.24 -11.81
CA LEU A 268 0.66 -8.18 -11.55
C LEU A 268 -0.22 -7.63 -10.43
N ARG A 269 -1.52 -7.78 -10.59
CA ARG A 269 -2.52 -7.58 -9.54
C ARG A 269 -3.16 -8.91 -9.18
N LEU A 270 -3.18 -9.20 -7.89
CA LEU A 270 -3.72 -10.44 -7.35
C LEU A 270 -4.68 -10.12 -6.22
N TRP A 271 -5.80 -10.85 -6.12
CA TRP A 271 -6.67 -10.75 -4.96
C TRP A 271 -7.32 -12.10 -4.59
N TYR A 272 -7.61 -12.24 -3.31
CA TYR A 272 -8.25 -13.44 -2.75
C TYR A 272 -9.27 -13.10 -1.68
#